data_dd539f5768247da82a7eaf6a85ce021e
#
_entry.id   dd539f5768247da82a7eaf6a85ce021e
#
_cell.length_a   1.000
_cell.length_b   1.000
_cell.length_c   1.000
_cell.angle_alpha   90.00
_cell.angle_beta   90.00
_cell.angle_gamma   90.00
#
_symmetry.space_group_name_H-M   'P 1'
#
loop_
_entity.id
_entity.type
_entity.pdbx_description
1 polymer ?
#
loop_
_entity_poly.entity_id
_entity_poly.type
_entity_poly.pdbx_seq_one_letter_code
_entity_poly.pdbx_strand_id
1 'polypeptide(L)'
;VPEAVFQWSYWPVFGVFYILLLIFILPALSHPLTIFSLVVCTVIILTSRAKRSALIIFLAGTALGYFLERWGTTRLCWTYYTGGTPPFFTVLAHGMASVAIWRVYKIYIWVLTKFN
;
A
#
# COMPACT_ATOMS: atom_id res chain seq x y z
N VAL A 1 -2.57 -22.91 -0.08
CA VAL A 1 -3.81 -22.12 -0.03
C VAL A 1 -4.39 -22.02 -1.42
N PRO A 2 -5.68 -22.35 -1.61
CA PRO A 2 -6.32 -22.27 -2.93
C PRO A 2 -6.30 -20.84 -3.50
N GLU A 3 -6.14 -20.74 -4.81
CA GLU A 3 -6.14 -19.45 -5.52
C GLU A 3 -7.45 -18.67 -5.30
N ALA A 4 -8.56 -19.39 -5.18
CA ALA A 4 -9.87 -18.78 -4.92
C ALA A 4 -9.88 -17.91 -3.65
N VAL A 5 -9.16 -18.31 -2.60
CA VAL A 5 -9.09 -17.54 -1.34
C VAL A 5 -8.45 -16.18 -1.60
N PHE A 6 -7.39 -16.12 -2.42
CA PHE A 6 -6.73 -14.86 -2.76
C PHE A 6 -7.62 -13.98 -3.64
N GLN A 7 -8.37 -14.57 -4.57
CA GLN A 7 -9.29 -13.83 -5.42
C GLN A 7 -10.43 -13.22 -4.60
N TRP A 8 -10.97 -13.98 -3.64
CA TRP A 8 -12.03 -13.51 -2.77
C TRP A 8 -11.58 -12.45 -1.75
N SER A 9 -10.37 -12.62 -1.18
CA SER A 9 -9.86 -11.70 -0.14
C SER A 9 -9.32 -10.40 -0.71
N TYR A 10 -8.92 -10.38 -1.97
CA TYR A 10 -8.27 -9.22 -2.58
C TYR A 10 -9.11 -7.97 -2.46
N TRP A 11 -10.36 -8.03 -2.91
CA TRP A 11 -11.22 -6.84 -2.93
C TRP A 11 -11.61 -6.35 -1.54
N PRO A 12 -12.00 -7.23 -0.58
CA PRO A 12 -12.25 -6.76 0.78
C PRO A 12 -11.04 -6.11 1.45
N VAL A 13 -9.85 -6.70 1.32
CA VAL A 13 -8.63 -6.16 1.94
C VAL A 13 -8.30 -4.79 1.37
N PHE A 14 -8.24 -4.67 0.05
CA PHE A 14 -7.93 -3.39 -0.58
C PHE A 14 -9.07 -2.39 -0.43
N GLY A 15 -10.31 -2.85 -0.41
CA GLY A 15 -11.47 -1.99 -0.15
C GLY A 15 -11.41 -1.33 1.21
N VAL A 16 -11.15 -2.10 2.26
CA VAL A 16 -10.99 -1.56 3.62
C VAL A 16 -9.81 -0.58 3.67
N PHE A 17 -8.69 -0.94 3.04
CA PHE A 17 -7.54 -0.04 2.98
C PHE A 17 -7.91 1.30 2.33
N TYR A 18 -8.59 1.27 1.17
CA TYR A 18 -8.93 2.51 0.47
C TYR A 18 -9.93 3.37 1.23
N ILE A 19 -10.88 2.76 1.93
CA ILE A 19 -11.81 3.50 2.79
C ILE A 19 -11.03 4.23 3.87
N LEU A 20 -10.12 3.54 4.56
CA LEU A 20 -9.31 4.14 5.60
C LEU A 20 -8.40 5.23 5.05
N LEU A 21 -7.76 4.97 3.91
CA LEU A 21 -6.91 5.95 3.25
C LEU A 21 -7.68 7.23 2.91
N LEU A 22 -8.86 7.11 2.33
CA LEU A 22 -9.66 8.26 1.94
C LEU A 22 -10.07 9.08 3.15
N ILE A 23 -10.44 8.44 4.26
CA ILE A 23 -10.79 9.14 5.50
C ILE A 23 -9.60 9.98 5.98
N PHE A 24 -8.40 9.42 6.00
CA PHE A 24 -7.22 10.12 6.49
C PHE A 24 -6.70 11.19 5.52
N ILE A 25 -6.91 11.02 4.22
CA ILE A 25 -6.39 11.94 3.21
C ILE A 25 -7.36 13.09 2.89
N LEU A 26 -8.61 13.04 3.39
CA LEU A 26 -9.62 14.06 3.11
C LEU A 26 -9.11 15.49 3.27
N PRO A 27 -8.39 15.87 4.34
CA PRO A 27 -7.89 17.23 4.48
C PRO A 27 -6.90 17.66 3.40
N ALA A 28 -6.23 16.71 2.76
CA ALA A 28 -5.23 16.98 1.73
C ALA A 28 -5.78 16.89 0.30
N LEU A 29 -7.06 16.54 0.12
CA LEU A 29 -7.67 16.38 -1.21
C LEU A 29 -7.76 17.67 -2.01
N SER A 30 -7.63 18.84 -1.36
CA SER A 30 -7.59 20.13 -2.04
C SER A 30 -6.30 20.34 -2.85
N HIS A 31 -5.25 19.56 -2.60
CA HIS A 31 -4.00 19.66 -3.32
C HIS A 31 -4.04 18.80 -4.59
N PRO A 32 -3.82 19.41 -5.80
CA PRO A 32 -3.86 18.66 -7.06
C PRO A 32 -2.85 17.50 -7.11
N LEU A 33 -1.69 17.69 -6.48
CA LEU A 33 -0.65 16.66 -6.45
C LEU A 33 -1.10 15.42 -5.67
N THR A 34 -1.87 15.60 -4.59
CA THR A 34 -2.43 14.50 -3.80
C THR A 34 -3.40 13.69 -4.65
N ILE A 35 -4.31 14.35 -5.36
CA ILE A 35 -5.28 13.70 -6.25
C ILE A 35 -4.55 12.95 -7.36
N PHE A 36 -3.59 13.59 -8.00
CA PHE A 36 -2.80 12.98 -9.07
C PHE A 36 -2.07 11.73 -8.59
N SER A 37 -1.37 11.82 -7.46
CA SER A 37 -0.63 10.70 -6.88
C SER A 37 -1.57 9.56 -6.51
N LEU A 38 -2.72 9.86 -5.92
CA LEU A 38 -3.72 8.86 -5.54
C LEU A 38 -4.25 8.11 -6.75
N VAL A 39 -4.61 8.84 -7.82
CA VAL A 39 -5.11 8.24 -9.06
C VAL A 39 -4.06 7.35 -9.71
N VAL A 40 -2.84 7.85 -9.87
CA VAL A 40 -1.73 7.10 -10.49
C VAL A 40 -1.44 5.83 -9.70
N CYS A 41 -1.29 5.93 -8.38
CA CYS A 41 -1.03 4.77 -7.53
C CYS A 41 -2.18 3.75 -7.59
N THR A 42 -3.42 4.22 -7.58
CA THR A 42 -4.59 3.37 -7.66
C THR A 42 -4.60 2.58 -8.97
N VAL A 43 -4.37 3.26 -10.09
CA VAL A 43 -4.33 2.59 -11.40
C VAL A 43 -3.22 1.54 -11.44
N ILE A 44 -2.02 1.89 -11.00
CA ILE A 44 -0.87 0.98 -10.99
C ILE A 44 -1.17 -0.27 -10.15
N ILE A 45 -1.75 -0.09 -8.97
CA ILE A 45 -1.98 -1.18 -8.02
C ILE A 45 -3.14 -2.07 -8.45
N LEU A 46 -4.27 -1.49 -8.80
CA LEU A 46 -5.50 -2.24 -9.06
C LEU A 46 -5.56 -2.88 -10.45
N THR A 47 -4.69 -2.49 -11.37
CA THR A 47 -4.61 -3.14 -12.69
C THR A 47 -3.76 -4.40 -12.70
N SER A 48 -3.24 -4.83 -11.56
CA SER A 48 -2.48 -6.08 -11.47
C SER A 48 -3.38 -7.29 -11.71
N ARG A 49 -2.94 -8.18 -12.58
CA ARG A 49 -3.59 -9.49 -12.78
C ARG A 49 -3.13 -10.53 -11.76
N ALA A 50 -1.98 -10.33 -11.14
CA ALA A 50 -1.41 -11.25 -10.16
C ALA A 50 -1.91 -10.92 -8.75
N LYS A 51 -3.19 -11.17 -8.49
CA LYS A 51 -3.84 -10.80 -7.22
C LYS A 51 -3.25 -11.50 -6.01
N ARG A 52 -2.84 -12.75 -6.17
CA ARG A 52 -2.18 -13.49 -5.09
C ARG A 52 -0.89 -12.80 -4.66
N SER A 53 -0.01 -12.48 -5.61
CA SER A 53 1.26 -11.82 -5.32
C SER A 53 1.03 -10.43 -4.72
N ALA A 54 0.07 -9.67 -5.27
CA ALA A 54 -0.26 -8.35 -4.74
C ALA A 54 -0.71 -8.44 -3.28
N LEU A 55 -1.58 -9.38 -2.95
CA LEU A 55 -2.09 -9.55 -1.58
C LEU A 55 -1.00 -9.98 -0.61
N ILE A 56 -0.15 -10.94 -1.00
CA ILE A 56 0.97 -11.42 -0.17
C ILE A 56 1.95 -10.29 0.09
N ILE A 57 2.31 -9.51 -0.94
CA ILE A 57 3.23 -8.38 -0.81
C ILE A 57 2.62 -7.29 0.08
N PHE A 58 1.32 -7.03 -0.06
CA PHE A 58 0.63 -6.07 0.79
C PHE A 58 0.69 -6.49 2.26
N LEU A 59 0.37 -7.74 2.56
CA LEU A 59 0.38 -8.26 3.92
C LEU A 59 1.79 -8.27 4.52
N ALA A 60 2.79 -8.69 3.73
CA ALA A 60 4.19 -8.70 4.18
C ALA A 60 4.70 -7.28 4.45
N GLY A 61 4.40 -6.34 3.55
CA GLY A 61 4.78 -4.94 3.73
C GLY A 61 4.08 -4.30 4.93
N THR A 62 2.82 -4.64 5.17
CA THR A 62 2.06 -4.18 6.33
C THR A 62 2.66 -4.70 7.63
N ALA A 63 3.01 -5.99 7.68
CA ALA A 63 3.63 -6.59 8.87
C ALA A 63 5.00 -5.96 9.17
N LEU A 64 5.82 -5.80 8.16
CA LEU A 64 7.10 -5.12 8.30
C LEU A 64 6.92 -3.67 8.72
N GLY A 65 5.96 -2.98 8.11
CA GLY A 65 5.61 -1.61 8.44
C GLY A 65 5.19 -1.45 9.89
N TYR A 66 4.34 -2.36 10.38
CA TYR A 66 3.94 -2.36 11.79
C TYR A 66 5.16 -2.45 12.70
N PHE A 67 6.06 -3.38 12.42
CA PHE A 67 7.28 -3.55 13.21
C PHE A 67 8.13 -2.27 13.18
N LEU A 68 8.38 -1.71 12.00
CA LEU A 68 9.21 -0.52 11.84
C LEU A 68 8.60 0.70 12.54
N GLU A 69 7.29 0.89 12.39
CA GLU A 69 6.60 2.01 13.02
C GLU A 69 6.60 1.90 14.54
N ARG A 70 6.36 0.73 15.07
CA ARG A 70 6.43 0.49 16.52
C ARG A 70 7.85 0.68 17.04
N TRP A 71 8.83 0.17 16.33
CA TRP A 71 10.23 0.32 16.70
C TRP A 71 10.65 1.79 16.71
N GLY A 72 10.35 2.51 15.64
CA GLY A 72 10.73 3.92 15.51
C GLY A 72 10.04 4.82 16.52
N THR A 73 8.74 4.62 16.77
CA THR A 73 7.99 5.44 17.74
C THR A 73 8.40 5.15 19.17
N THR A 74 8.65 3.88 19.53
CA THR A 74 9.09 3.53 20.90
C THR A 74 10.50 4.05 21.20
N ARG A 75 11.34 4.25 20.19
CA ARG A 75 12.70 4.81 20.33
C ARG A 75 12.76 6.30 20.02
N LEU A 76 11.61 6.92 19.83
CA LEU A 76 11.51 8.36 19.55
C LEU A 76 12.28 8.81 18.31
N CYS A 77 12.49 7.88 17.35
CA CYS A 77 13.04 8.23 16.04
C CYS A 77 12.09 9.19 15.29
N TRP A 78 10.80 8.97 15.47
CA TRP A 78 9.75 9.88 15.01
C TRP A 78 8.53 9.75 15.93
N THR A 79 7.64 10.73 15.85
CA THR A 79 6.41 10.77 16.67
C THR A 79 5.22 11.07 15.80
N TYR A 80 4.05 10.58 16.24
CA TYR A 80 2.77 10.85 15.61
C TYR A 80 1.87 11.64 16.55
N TYR A 81 0.86 12.28 16.01
CA TYR A 81 -0.14 13.00 16.80
C TYR A 81 -0.89 12.07 17.79
N THR A 82 -0.84 10.76 17.56
CA THR A 82 -1.42 9.74 18.44
C THR A 82 -0.52 9.39 19.63
N GLY A 83 0.59 10.11 19.85
CA GLY A 83 1.60 9.78 20.86
C GLY A 83 2.51 8.67 20.34
N GLY A 84 2.93 7.72 21.17
CA GLY A 84 3.83 6.65 20.78
C GLY A 84 3.20 5.56 19.91
N THR A 85 1.89 5.64 19.60
CA THR A 85 1.18 4.63 18.81
C THR A 85 1.00 5.13 17.38
N PRO A 86 1.54 4.44 16.35
CA PRO A 86 1.35 4.84 14.97
C PRO A 86 -0.12 4.67 14.55
N PRO A 87 -0.66 5.57 13.72
CA PRO A 87 -1.99 5.39 13.15
C PRO A 87 -2.04 4.10 12.30
N PHE A 88 -3.15 3.39 12.40
CA PHE A 88 -3.31 2.13 11.66
C PHE A 88 -3.15 2.31 10.15
N PHE A 89 -3.63 3.41 9.62
CA PHE A 89 -3.48 3.77 8.23
C PHE A 89 -2.00 3.83 7.79
N THR A 90 -1.09 4.35 8.64
CA THR A 90 0.34 4.42 8.33
C THR A 90 0.93 3.03 8.15
N VAL A 91 0.51 2.09 8.99
CA VAL A 91 0.94 0.69 8.88
C VAL A 91 0.48 0.08 7.56
N LEU A 92 -0.78 0.30 7.18
CA LEU A 92 -1.32 -0.18 5.91
C LEU A 92 -0.66 0.47 4.71
N ALA A 93 -0.24 1.73 4.84
CA ALA A 93 0.44 2.45 3.77
C ALA A 93 1.78 1.80 3.39
N HIS A 94 2.49 1.17 4.32
CA HIS A 94 3.68 0.38 4.01
C HIS A 94 3.35 -0.80 3.09
N GLY A 95 2.20 -1.45 3.30
CA GLY A 95 1.74 -2.52 2.43
C GLY A 95 1.46 -2.02 1.02
N MET A 96 0.76 -0.89 0.90
CA MET A 96 0.47 -0.29 -0.41
C MET A 96 1.74 0.16 -1.13
N ALA A 97 2.68 0.78 -0.41
CA ALA A 97 3.97 1.16 -0.99
C ALA A 97 4.72 -0.05 -1.54
N SER A 98 4.70 -1.16 -0.81
CA SER A 98 5.32 -2.41 -1.26
C SER A 98 4.70 -2.93 -2.55
N VAL A 99 3.37 -2.91 -2.66
CA VAL A 99 2.66 -3.33 -3.89
C VAL A 99 2.99 -2.39 -5.04
N ALA A 100 2.98 -1.07 -4.80
CA ALA A 100 3.29 -0.08 -5.82
C ALA A 100 4.71 -0.27 -6.38
N ILE A 101 5.71 -0.45 -5.51
CA ILE A 101 7.10 -0.69 -5.89
C ILE A 101 7.21 -1.98 -6.71
N TRP A 102 6.57 -3.04 -6.27
CA TRP A 102 6.56 -4.31 -7.00
C TRP A 102 5.94 -4.16 -8.38
N ARG A 103 4.84 -3.45 -8.50
CA ARG A 103 4.18 -3.22 -9.80
C ARG A 103 5.04 -2.41 -10.75
N VAL A 104 5.66 -1.34 -10.26
CA VAL A 104 6.58 -0.53 -11.07
C VAL A 104 7.75 -1.37 -11.56
N TYR A 105 8.33 -2.20 -10.69
CA TYR A 105 9.39 -3.13 -11.07
C TYR A 105 8.94 -4.09 -12.18
N LYS A 106 7.75 -4.67 -12.05
CA LYS A 106 7.20 -5.57 -13.07
C LYS A 106 6.99 -4.87 -14.42
N ILE A 107 6.50 -3.65 -14.39
CA ILE A 107 6.32 -2.85 -15.62
C ILE A 107 7.68 -2.56 -16.24
N TYR A 108 8.67 -2.18 -15.43
CA TYR A 108 10.03 -1.92 -15.90
C TYR A 108 10.63 -3.14 -16.62
N ILE A 109 10.55 -4.31 -15.99
CA ILE A 109 11.05 -5.55 -16.59
C ILE A 109 10.31 -5.86 -17.90
N TRP A 110 8.99 -5.68 -17.92
CA TRP A 110 8.21 -5.91 -19.13
C TRP A 110 8.65 -4.99 -20.27
N VAL A 111 8.87 -3.71 -19.99
CA VAL A 111 9.36 -2.73 -20.98
C VAL A 111 10.73 -3.17 -21.51
N LEU A 112 11.66 -3.55 -20.63
CA LEU A 112 13.00 -3.99 -21.05
C LEU A 112 12.92 -5.21 -21.98
N THR A 113 12.04 -6.18 -21.66
CA THR A 113 11.91 -7.38 -22.50
C THR A 113 11.24 -7.10 -23.84
N LYS A 114 10.41 -6.05 -23.92
CA LYS A 114 9.76 -5.65 -25.20
C LYS A 114 10.72 -4.97 -26.16
N PHE A 115 11.72 -4.25 -25.66
CA PHE A 115 12.62 -3.43 -26.47
C PHE A 115 14.03 -3.99 -26.60
N ASN A 116 14.25 -5.21 -26.10
CA ASN A 116 15.49 -5.97 -26.31
C ASN A 116 15.24 -7.18 -27.26
#